data_699b6eb169f32534ab38828b5fe4d58e
#
_entry.id   699b6eb169f32534ab38828b5fe4d58e
#
_cell.length_a   1.000
_cell.length_b   1.000
_cell.length_c   1.000
_cell.angle_alpha   90.00
_cell.angle_beta   90.00
_cell.angle_gamma   90.00
#
_symmetry.space_group_name_H-M   'P 1'
#
loop_
_entity.id
_entity.type
_entity.pdbx_description
1 polymer ?
#
loop_
_entity_poly.entity_id
_entity_poly.type
_entity_poly.pdbx_seq_one_letter_code
_entity_poly.pdbx_strand_id
1 'polypeptide(L)'
;MRIGIITTHWALNYGAVLQSYALEKYLCSQGYDCEIIDFRPQIGKYGRNYTVWNANIKQWCQNIIKIFNIKNKKRFLEKVEVFNSFVENELDKSEKSYFSIEDMEKIEQYDALICGSDQIWNLNLFDMPPFFLPYKEKMERTKFISYAASIAENLTEEQWNTIIKRTQHFNAISIRETETTEQFNKHKPGRAVTVLDPVFLLGKEVWDEKIGTNKYIEKNSYIL
;
A
#
# COMPACT_ATOMS: atom_id res chain seq x y z
N MET A 1 -7.45 -15.98 14.14
CA MET A 1 -8.16 -14.88 13.49
C MET A 1 -7.48 -14.64 12.15
N ARG A 2 -8.22 -14.77 11.05
CA ARG A 2 -7.70 -14.57 9.69
C ARG A 2 -7.83 -13.10 9.29
N ILE A 3 -6.72 -12.47 8.93
CA ILE A 3 -6.64 -11.03 8.61
C ILE A 3 -6.17 -10.86 7.16
N GLY A 4 -6.95 -10.12 6.38
CA GLY A 4 -6.55 -9.68 5.04
C GLY A 4 -6.06 -8.24 5.06
N ILE A 5 -4.90 -7.97 4.45
CA ILE A 5 -4.31 -6.64 4.37
C ILE A 5 -4.37 -6.14 2.93
N ILE A 6 -5.01 -4.99 2.69
CA ILE A 6 -5.05 -4.32 1.38
C ILE A 6 -4.12 -3.11 1.42
N THR A 7 -3.08 -3.14 0.60
CA THR A 7 -2.07 -2.08 0.54
C THR A 7 -1.42 -2.03 -0.85
N THR A 8 -0.43 -1.16 -1.03
CA THR A 8 0.27 -0.92 -2.30
C THR A 8 1.51 -1.81 -2.51
N HIS A 9 1.50 -3.05 -2.00
CA HIS A 9 2.61 -4.02 -2.06
C HIS A 9 3.15 -4.27 -3.49
N TRP A 10 2.36 -3.99 -4.51
CA TRP A 10 2.72 -4.15 -5.93
C TRP A 10 3.50 -2.98 -6.51
N ALA A 11 3.58 -1.84 -5.83
CA ALA A 11 4.24 -0.65 -6.35
C ALA A 11 5.77 -0.82 -6.41
N LEU A 12 6.43 -0.27 -7.45
CA LEU A 12 7.90 -0.24 -7.56
C LEU A 12 8.50 0.85 -6.66
N ASN A 13 8.13 0.83 -5.39
CA ASN A 13 8.52 1.78 -4.35
C ASN A 13 8.96 1.01 -3.10
N TYR A 14 10.17 1.28 -2.60
CA TYR A 14 10.71 0.60 -1.43
C TYR A 14 9.83 0.80 -0.19
N GLY A 15 9.39 2.04 0.07
CA GLY A 15 8.50 2.33 1.20
C GLY A 15 7.20 1.53 1.13
N ALA A 16 6.57 1.47 -0.04
CA ALA A 16 5.33 0.73 -0.23
C ALA A 16 5.48 -0.77 0.06
N VAL A 17 6.58 -1.38 -0.36
CA VAL A 17 6.83 -2.82 -0.16
C VAL A 17 7.26 -3.11 1.27
N LEU A 18 8.17 -2.30 1.84
CA LEU A 18 8.68 -2.51 3.19
C LEU A 18 7.62 -2.29 4.27
N GLN A 19 6.72 -1.29 4.11
CA GLN A 19 5.61 -1.10 5.03
C GLN A 19 4.61 -2.28 4.97
N SER A 20 4.37 -2.85 3.77
CA SER A 20 3.51 -4.04 3.62
C SER A 20 4.10 -5.23 4.35
N TYR A 21 5.40 -5.48 4.17
CA TYR A 21 6.15 -6.52 4.86
C TYR A 21 6.09 -6.35 6.38
N ALA A 22 6.37 -5.14 6.86
CA ALA A 22 6.42 -4.86 8.28
C ALA A 22 5.06 -5.08 8.97
N LEU A 23 3.97 -4.62 8.36
CA LEU A 23 2.63 -4.81 8.92
C LEU A 23 2.25 -6.28 8.99
N GLU A 24 2.45 -7.01 7.91
CA GLU A 24 2.15 -8.45 7.84
C GLU A 24 2.98 -9.23 8.87
N LYS A 25 4.31 -9.08 8.88
CA LYS A 25 5.19 -9.82 9.81
C LYS A 25 4.90 -9.48 11.26
N TYR A 26 4.61 -8.21 11.56
CA TYR A 26 4.21 -7.82 12.92
C TYR A 26 2.92 -8.53 13.35
N LEU A 27 1.88 -8.51 12.54
CA LEU A 27 0.62 -9.17 12.88
C LEU A 27 0.79 -10.69 13.00
N CYS A 28 1.56 -11.33 12.11
CA CYS A 28 1.90 -12.75 12.22
C CYS A 28 2.65 -13.05 13.52
N SER A 29 3.60 -12.18 13.95
CA SER A 29 4.32 -12.34 15.22
C SER A 29 3.41 -12.24 16.45
N GLN A 30 2.26 -11.57 16.33
CA GLN A 30 1.23 -11.50 17.36
C GLN A 30 0.28 -12.73 17.36
N GLY A 31 0.55 -13.75 16.51
CA GLY A 31 -0.22 -14.99 16.43
C GLY A 31 -1.47 -14.90 15.55
N TYR A 32 -1.59 -13.90 14.71
CA TYR A 32 -2.66 -13.83 13.72
C TYR A 32 -2.29 -14.57 12.44
N ASP A 33 -3.27 -15.12 11.77
CA ASP A 33 -3.18 -15.68 10.42
C ASP A 33 -3.39 -14.53 9.43
N CYS A 34 -2.30 -14.02 8.84
CA CYS A 34 -2.31 -12.78 8.06
C CYS A 34 -1.80 -13.01 6.64
N GLU A 35 -2.46 -12.39 5.69
CA GLU A 35 -2.00 -12.37 4.29
C GLU A 35 -2.25 -11.00 3.64
N ILE A 36 -1.41 -10.66 2.69
CA ILE A 36 -1.62 -9.52 1.80
C ILE A 36 -2.62 -9.93 0.72
N ILE A 37 -3.75 -9.24 0.63
CA ILE A 37 -4.69 -9.43 -0.46
C ILE A 37 -4.02 -8.95 -1.75
N ASP A 38 -3.79 -9.87 -2.69
CA ASP A 38 -3.01 -9.62 -3.90
C ASP A 38 -3.81 -8.79 -4.92
N PHE A 39 -4.12 -7.56 -4.54
CA PHE A 39 -4.78 -6.57 -5.40
C PHE A 39 -3.74 -5.76 -6.15
N ARG A 40 -3.65 -5.97 -7.48
CA ARG A 40 -2.68 -5.34 -8.40
C ARG A 40 -3.40 -4.52 -9.47
N PRO A 41 -4.02 -3.38 -9.13
CA PRO A 41 -4.72 -2.58 -10.13
C PRO A 41 -3.76 -2.09 -11.20
N GLN A 42 -4.18 -2.13 -12.46
CA GLN A 42 -3.38 -1.65 -13.59
C GLN A 42 -3.41 -0.11 -13.63
N ILE A 43 -2.63 0.53 -12.77
CA ILE A 43 -2.48 1.99 -12.76
C ILE A 43 -1.23 2.36 -13.54
N GLY A 44 -1.40 3.04 -14.66
CA GLY A 44 -0.36 3.32 -15.65
C GLY A 44 0.96 3.87 -15.12
N LYS A 45 0.95 4.82 -14.18
CA LYS A 45 2.18 5.47 -13.67
C LYS A 45 2.91 4.64 -12.61
N TYR A 46 2.18 3.84 -11.85
CA TYR A 46 2.71 3.03 -10.74
C TYR A 46 2.80 1.55 -11.08
N GLY A 47 2.37 1.17 -12.29
CA GLY A 47 2.41 -0.19 -12.79
C GLY A 47 3.82 -0.65 -13.12
N ARG A 48 3.97 -1.97 -13.22
CA ARG A 48 5.23 -2.65 -13.57
C ARG A 48 5.52 -2.64 -15.08
N ASN A 49 4.76 -1.87 -15.85
CA ASN A 49 4.95 -1.73 -17.28
C ASN A 49 5.93 -0.61 -17.61
N TYR A 50 6.98 -0.92 -18.37
CA TYR A 50 7.98 0.06 -18.80
C TYR A 50 7.39 1.18 -19.68
N THR A 51 6.37 0.86 -20.44
CA THR A 51 5.63 1.79 -21.28
C THR A 51 4.15 1.75 -20.94
N VAL A 52 3.55 2.92 -20.81
CA VAL A 52 2.11 3.07 -20.59
C VAL A 52 1.50 3.71 -21.81
N TRP A 53 0.63 2.98 -22.51
CA TRP A 53 -0.01 3.44 -23.71
C TRP A 53 -1.36 4.07 -23.41
N ASN A 54 -1.35 5.39 -23.16
CA ASN A 54 -2.56 6.19 -23.05
C ASN A 54 -2.77 7.02 -24.32
N ALA A 55 -3.99 7.50 -24.56
CA ALA A 55 -4.37 8.26 -25.76
C ALA A 55 -3.67 9.63 -25.95
N ASN A 56 -2.66 9.96 -25.13
CA ASN A 56 -1.97 11.24 -25.18
C ASN A 56 -0.71 11.15 -26.05
N ILE A 57 -0.64 11.98 -27.09
CA ILE A 57 0.48 12.07 -28.05
C ILE A 57 1.83 12.27 -27.33
N LYS A 58 1.87 13.12 -26.29
CA LYS A 58 3.09 13.37 -25.50
C LYS A 58 3.60 12.08 -24.84
N GLN A 59 2.70 11.28 -24.29
CA GLN A 59 3.03 9.98 -23.68
C GLN A 59 3.52 8.98 -24.75
N TRP A 60 2.94 9.03 -25.92
CA TRP A 60 3.34 8.18 -27.05
C TRP A 60 4.77 8.48 -27.50
N CYS A 61 5.13 9.75 -27.69
CA CYS A 61 6.51 10.17 -27.98
C CYS A 61 7.50 9.75 -26.86
N GLN A 62 7.12 9.91 -25.59
CA GLN A 62 7.94 9.48 -24.47
C GLN A 62 8.16 7.96 -24.44
N ASN A 63 7.16 7.17 -24.79
CA ASN A 63 7.27 5.72 -24.87
C ASN A 63 8.21 5.28 -26.00
N ILE A 64 8.16 5.94 -27.15
CA ILE A 64 9.10 5.67 -28.25
C ILE A 64 10.54 5.91 -27.81
N ILE A 65 10.81 7.06 -27.15
CA ILE A 65 12.15 7.37 -26.61
C ILE A 65 12.58 6.31 -25.59
N LYS A 66 11.68 5.88 -24.69
CA LYS A 66 11.96 4.82 -23.71
C LYS A 66 12.30 3.49 -24.38
N ILE A 67 11.57 3.09 -25.40
CA ILE A 67 11.80 1.81 -26.12
C ILE A 67 13.21 1.77 -26.74
N PHE A 68 13.68 2.88 -27.30
CA PHE A 68 15.03 2.96 -27.86
C PHE A 68 16.14 3.08 -26.82
N ASN A 69 15.82 3.39 -25.56
CA ASN A 69 16.83 3.47 -24.50
C ASN A 69 17.02 2.10 -23.81
N ILE A 70 17.79 1.23 -24.46
CA ILE A 70 18.03 -0.16 -24.04
C ILE A 70 18.61 -0.22 -22.60
N LYS A 71 19.53 0.68 -22.25
CA LYS A 71 20.17 0.72 -20.93
C LYS A 71 19.15 1.02 -19.81
N ASN A 72 18.26 1.99 -20.03
CA ASN A 72 17.22 2.33 -19.06
C ASN A 72 16.16 1.23 -18.97
N LYS A 73 15.83 0.59 -20.10
CA LYS A 73 14.92 -0.56 -20.10
C LYS A 73 15.50 -1.72 -19.28
N LYS A 74 16.78 -2.05 -19.47
CA LYS A 74 17.44 -3.12 -18.70
C LYS A 74 17.41 -2.84 -17.20
N ARG A 75 17.82 -1.63 -16.77
CA ARG A 75 17.75 -1.21 -15.36
C ARG A 75 16.33 -1.26 -14.78
N PHE A 76 15.34 -0.87 -15.57
CA PHE A 76 13.95 -0.94 -15.14
C PHE A 76 13.50 -2.39 -14.94
N LEU A 77 13.84 -3.29 -15.85
CA LEU A 77 13.49 -4.71 -15.75
C LEU A 77 14.20 -5.37 -14.57
N GLU A 78 15.49 -5.08 -14.36
CA GLU A 78 16.22 -5.53 -13.17
C GLU A 78 15.56 -5.05 -11.86
N LYS A 79 15.13 -3.78 -11.82
CA LYS A 79 14.36 -3.26 -10.68
C LYS A 79 13.06 -4.03 -10.49
N VAL A 80 12.28 -4.25 -11.54
CA VAL A 80 11.02 -5.01 -11.49
C VAL A 80 11.27 -6.42 -10.94
N GLU A 81 12.33 -7.09 -11.41
CA GLU A 81 12.69 -8.43 -10.96
C GLU A 81 13.02 -8.48 -9.48
N VAL A 82 13.82 -7.53 -8.96
CA VAL A 82 14.14 -7.44 -7.53
C VAL A 82 12.88 -7.23 -6.69
N PHE A 83 11.99 -6.32 -7.10
CA PHE A 83 10.73 -6.09 -6.39
C PHE A 83 9.79 -7.30 -6.45
N ASN A 84 9.72 -7.97 -7.61
CA ASN A 84 8.94 -9.20 -7.74
C ASN A 84 9.48 -10.29 -6.83
N SER A 85 10.79 -10.52 -6.87
CA SER A 85 11.44 -11.52 -6.02
C SER A 85 11.17 -11.28 -4.54
N PHE A 86 11.26 -10.03 -4.09
CA PHE A 86 10.93 -9.70 -2.70
C PHE A 86 9.46 -10.00 -2.37
N VAL A 87 8.53 -9.51 -3.19
CA VAL A 87 7.09 -9.70 -2.96
C VAL A 87 6.70 -11.18 -2.98
N GLU A 88 7.29 -11.98 -3.88
CA GLU A 88 6.97 -13.41 -3.99
C GLU A 88 7.59 -14.25 -2.86
N ASN A 89 8.78 -13.88 -2.35
CA ASN A 89 9.49 -14.69 -1.37
C ASN A 89 9.23 -14.25 0.08
N GLU A 90 8.82 -13.00 0.31
CA GLU A 90 8.78 -12.40 1.64
C GLU A 90 7.37 -12.06 2.14
N LEU A 91 6.40 -11.92 1.23
CA LEU A 91 5.03 -11.63 1.60
C LEU A 91 4.15 -12.87 1.43
N ASP A 92 3.40 -13.21 2.45
CA ASP A 92 2.30 -14.15 2.34
C ASP A 92 1.13 -13.45 1.67
N LYS A 93 0.73 -13.94 0.49
CA LYS A 93 -0.32 -13.33 -0.33
C LYS A 93 -1.52 -14.25 -0.43
N SER A 94 -2.69 -13.66 -0.63
CA SER A 94 -3.88 -14.42 -0.96
C SER A 94 -3.63 -15.30 -2.19
N GLU A 95 -4.16 -16.52 -2.18
CA GLU A 95 -4.05 -17.47 -3.30
C GLU A 95 -4.56 -16.86 -4.60
N LYS A 96 -5.61 -16.06 -4.48
CA LYS A 96 -6.24 -15.37 -5.60
C LYS A 96 -5.69 -13.95 -5.77
N SER A 97 -5.26 -13.63 -7.00
CA SER A 97 -4.91 -12.26 -7.40
C SER A 97 -6.13 -11.52 -7.97
N TYR A 98 -6.20 -10.21 -7.70
CA TYR A 98 -7.27 -9.31 -8.14
C TYR A 98 -6.67 -8.17 -8.96
N PHE A 99 -7.18 -7.93 -10.16
CA PHE A 99 -6.60 -6.96 -11.10
C PHE A 99 -7.52 -5.76 -11.37
N SER A 100 -8.77 -5.84 -10.96
CA SER A 100 -9.77 -4.79 -11.14
C SER A 100 -10.61 -4.60 -9.86
N ILE A 101 -11.40 -3.52 -9.84
CA ILE A 101 -12.36 -3.27 -8.76
C ILE A 101 -13.43 -4.36 -8.75
N GLU A 102 -13.86 -4.79 -9.93
CA GLU A 102 -14.88 -5.84 -10.12
C GLU A 102 -14.38 -7.20 -9.63
N ASP A 103 -13.07 -7.49 -9.81
CA ASP A 103 -12.47 -8.71 -9.23
C ASP A 103 -12.52 -8.68 -7.71
N MET A 104 -12.27 -7.52 -7.10
CA MET A 104 -12.31 -7.33 -5.66
C MET A 104 -13.72 -7.51 -5.07
N GLU A 105 -14.77 -7.50 -5.86
CA GLU A 105 -16.10 -7.89 -5.38
C GLU A 105 -16.19 -9.37 -4.98
N LYS A 106 -15.26 -10.20 -5.45
CA LYS A 106 -15.16 -11.64 -5.17
C LYS A 106 -14.16 -11.96 -4.07
N ILE A 107 -13.77 -10.94 -3.28
CA ILE A 107 -12.85 -11.11 -2.15
C ILE A 107 -13.42 -12.14 -1.16
N GLU A 108 -12.55 -12.97 -0.62
CA GLU A 108 -12.89 -13.96 0.40
C GLU A 108 -13.26 -13.32 1.74
N GLN A 109 -13.85 -14.11 2.62
CA GLN A 109 -14.19 -13.63 3.98
C GLN A 109 -12.98 -13.69 4.89
N TYR A 110 -12.83 -12.63 5.71
CA TYR A 110 -11.83 -12.49 6.76
C TYR A 110 -12.51 -12.10 8.07
N ASP A 111 -11.87 -12.43 9.20
CA ASP A 111 -12.31 -11.94 10.51
C ASP A 111 -12.03 -10.43 10.63
N ALA A 112 -10.94 -9.95 10.03
CA ALA A 112 -10.64 -8.53 9.90
C ALA A 112 -10.04 -8.22 8.52
N LEU A 113 -10.38 -7.05 7.99
CA LEU A 113 -9.74 -6.43 6.84
C LEU A 113 -9.04 -5.16 7.29
N ILE A 114 -7.77 -5.06 6.96
CA ILE A 114 -6.95 -3.88 7.27
C ILE A 114 -6.55 -3.21 5.97
N CYS A 115 -6.81 -1.92 5.82
CA CYS A 115 -6.23 -1.13 4.73
C CYS A 115 -5.10 -0.24 5.25
N GLY A 116 -4.06 -0.11 4.46
CA GLY A 116 -2.89 0.71 4.80
C GLY A 116 -1.62 -0.13 4.95
N SER A 117 -0.50 0.46 5.18
CA SER A 117 -0.21 1.90 5.19
C SER A 117 -0.17 2.46 3.74
N ASP A 118 0.66 3.51 3.53
CA ASP A 118 0.85 4.21 2.27
C ASP A 118 -0.28 5.20 1.91
N GLN A 119 -0.11 5.96 0.82
CA GLN A 119 -1.01 7.04 0.39
C GLN A 119 -2.34 6.52 -0.21
N ILE A 120 -2.89 5.49 0.38
CA ILE A 120 -4.09 4.79 -0.12
C ILE A 120 -5.37 5.64 -0.06
N TRP A 121 -5.39 6.69 0.76
CA TRP A 121 -6.49 7.65 0.87
C TRP A 121 -6.20 9.00 0.21
N ASN A 122 -5.09 9.12 -0.53
CA ASN A 122 -4.83 10.27 -1.37
C ASN A 122 -5.69 10.19 -2.64
N LEU A 123 -6.84 10.86 -2.64
CA LEU A 123 -7.80 10.83 -3.76
C LEU A 123 -7.25 11.44 -5.05
N ASN A 124 -6.21 12.28 -4.97
CA ASN A 124 -5.54 12.83 -6.15
C ASN A 124 -4.61 11.79 -6.81
N LEU A 125 -4.22 10.77 -6.05
CA LEU A 125 -3.33 9.70 -6.49
C LEU A 125 -4.08 8.42 -6.80
N PHE A 126 -4.94 8.00 -5.87
CA PHE A 126 -5.69 6.74 -5.91
C PHE A 126 -7.14 6.96 -5.47
N ASP A 127 -8.03 7.23 -6.40
CA ASP A 127 -9.46 7.13 -6.10
C ASP A 127 -9.94 5.69 -6.32
N MET A 128 -9.57 4.80 -5.40
CA MET A 128 -9.86 3.37 -5.49
C MET A 128 -10.73 2.88 -4.34
N PRO A 129 -11.98 2.48 -4.62
CA PRO A 129 -12.88 1.93 -3.62
C PRO A 129 -12.30 0.80 -2.76
N PRO A 130 -11.53 -0.19 -3.28
CA PRO A 130 -10.98 -1.26 -2.46
C PRO A 130 -10.16 -0.80 -1.25
N PHE A 131 -9.48 0.35 -1.32
CA PHE A 131 -8.74 0.92 -0.19
C PHE A 131 -9.63 1.50 0.92
N PHE A 132 -10.93 1.57 0.68
CA PHE A 132 -11.94 1.95 1.66
C PHE A 132 -12.77 0.76 2.15
N LEU A 133 -12.38 -0.47 1.81
CA LEU A 133 -12.98 -1.72 2.27
C LEU A 133 -14.52 -1.74 2.16
N PRO A 134 -15.11 -1.51 0.98
CA PRO A 134 -16.56 -1.32 0.81
C PRO A 134 -17.36 -2.64 0.88
N TYR A 135 -17.01 -3.52 1.83
CA TYR A 135 -17.53 -4.90 1.90
C TYR A 135 -18.49 -5.15 3.07
N LYS A 136 -18.90 -4.09 3.78
CA LYS A 136 -19.70 -4.23 5.01
C LYS A 136 -20.98 -5.01 4.83
N GLU A 137 -21.68 -4.82 3.72
CA GLU A 137 -22.95 -5.51 3.42
C GLU A 137 -22.74 -7.01 3.16
N LYS A 138 -21.55 -7.40 2.63
CA LYS A 138 -21.20 -8.80 2.33
C LYS A 138 -20.54 -9.50 3.53
N MET A 139 -19.94 -8.73 4.43
CA MET A 139 -19.08 -9.22 5.53
C MET A 139 -19.48 -8.59 6.87
N GLU A 140 -20.70 -8.86 7.34
CA GLU A 140 -21.27 -8.22 8.54
C GLU A 140 -20.45 -8.42 9.81
N ARG A 141 -19.76 -9.57 9.95
CA ARG A 141 -18.96 -9.93 11.13
C ARG A 141 -17.52 -9.48 11.04
N THR A 142 -17.04 -9.10 9.86
CA THR A 142 -15.67 -8.65 9.62
C THR A 142 -15.40 -7.30 10.28
N LYS A 143 -14.26 -7.16 10.91
CA LYS A 143 -13.77 -5.86 11.41
C LYS A 143 -13.03 -5.12 10.29
N PHE A 144 -13.40 -3.86 10.07
CA PHE A 144 -12.78 -2.99 9.07
C PHE A 144 -11.90 -1.97 9.78
N ILE A 145 -10.60 -1.96 9.45
CA ILE A 145 -9.59 -1.20 10.17
C ILE A 145 -8.71 -0.47 9.14
N SER A 146 -8.30 0.77 9.43
CA SER A 146 -7.16 1.35 8.76
C SER A 146 -5.96 1.39 9.69
N TYR A 147 -4.78 1.04 9.16
CA TYR A 147 -3.53 1.18 9.88
C TYR A 147 -2.59 2.13 9.14
N ALA A 148 -2.29 3.28 9.75
CA ALA A 148 -1.40 4.31 9.21
C ALA A 148 -1.74 4.70 7.75
N ALA A 149 -3.03 4.75 7.40
CA ALA A 149 -3.45 5.22 6.09
C ALA A 149 -2.99 6.67 5.89
N SER A 150 -2.41 6.98 4.72
CA SER A 150 -1.87 8.31 4.43
C SER A 150 -2.69 9.01 3.36
N ILE A 151 -2.85 10.31 3.52
CA ILE A 151 -3.47 11.21 2.55
C ILE A 151 -2.38 12.04 1.86
N ALA A 152 -1.34 12.45 2.60
CA ALA A 152 -0.13 13.15 2.16
C ALA A 152 -0.33 14.50 1.45
N GLU A 153 -1.55 15.00 1.32
CA GLU A 153 -1.88 16.26 0.64
C GLU A 153 -3.03 16.99 1.33
N ASN A 154 -3.14 18.29 1.06
CA ASN A 154 -4.31 19.05 1.47
C ASN A 154 -5.49 18.69 0.57
N LEU A 155 -6.59 18.30 1.19
CA LEU A 155 -7.83 17.95 0.50
C LEU A 155 -8.83 19.11 0.50
N THR A 156 -9.66 19.14 -0.53
CA THR A 156 -10.85 19.99 -0.58
C THR A 156 -11.93 19.45 0.38
N GLU A 157 -12.91 20.29 0.74
CA GLU A 157 -14.06 19.86 1.55
C GLU A 157 -14.84 18.71 0.89
N GLU A 158 -14.96 18.68 -0.42
CA GLU A 158 -15.64 17.62 -1.16
C GLU A 158 -14.88 16.28 -1.02
N GLN A 159 -13.54 16.34 -1.12
CA GLN A 159 -12.69 15.17 -0.93
C GLN A 159 -12.76 14.67 0.53
N TRP A 160 -12.76 15.56 1.51
CA TRP A 160 -12.97 15.19 2.91
C TRP A 160 -14.31 14.51 3.13
N ASN A 161 -15.40 15.08 2.60
CA ASN A 161 -16.73 14.47 2.68
C ASN A 161 -16.75 13.08 2.06
N THR A 162 -16.02 12.86 0.97
CA THR A 162 -15.88 11.56 0.32
C THR A 162 -15.17 10.55 1.22
N ILE A 163 -14.02 10.92 1.82
CA ILE A 163 -13.28 10.04 2.74
C ILE A 163 -14.12 9.72 3.97
N ILE A 164 -14.73 10.72 4.59
CA ILE A 164 -15.59 10.54 5.77
C ILE A 164 -16.75 9.59 5.47
N LYS A 165 -17.41 9.76 4.33
CA LYS A 165 -18.50 8.87 3.90
C LYS A 165 -18.01 7.44 3.70
N ARG A 166 -16.87 7.26 3.00
CA ARG A 166 -16.31 5.93 2.68
C ARG A 166 -15.77 5.20 3.92
N THR A 167 -15.42 5.92 5.00
CA THR A 167 -14.87 5.33 6.22
C THR A 167 -15.87 5.16 7.36
N GLN A 168 -17.15 5.45 7.15
CA GLN A 168 -18.18 5.39 8.21
C GLN A 168 -18.31 4.02 8.87
N HIS A 169 -18.11 2.94 8.11
CA HIS A 169 -18.26 1.57 8.56
C HIS A 169 -17.01 1.00 9.23
N PHE A 170 -15.89 1.72 9.26
CA PHE A 170 -14.68 1.25 9.92
C PHE A 170 -14.87 1.10 11.42
N ASN A 171 -14.29 0.06 12.00
CA ASN A 171 -14.29 -0.18 13.43
C ASN A 171 -13.21 0.64 14.15
N ALA A 172 -12.02 0.77 13.51
CA ALA A 172 -10.93 1.60 13.99
C ALA A 172 -10.26 2.31 12.82
N ILE A 173 -9.83 3.55 13.05
CA ILE A 173 -9.17 4.38 12.05
C ILE A 173 -7.88 4.91 12.63
N SER A 174 -6.76 4.60 11.97
CA SER A 174 -5.50 5.26 12.24
C SER A 174 -4.89 5.83 10.96
N ILE A 175 -4.31 7.02 11.10
CA ILE A 175 -3.74 7.82 10.02
C ILE A 175 -2.29 8.10 10.38
N ARG A 176 -1.42 8.18 9.36
CA ARG A 176 0.02 8.34 9.57
C ARG A 176 0.43 9.76 9.96
N GLU A 177 -0.20 10.76 9.35
CA GLU A 177 0.14 12.17 9.57
C GLU A 177 -0.72 12.79 10.68
N THR A 178 -0.09 13.51 11.61
CA THR A 178 -0.78 14.16 12.73
C THR A 178 -1.76 15.24 12.25
N GLU A 179 -1.30 16.11 11.35
CA GLU A 179 -2.15 17.19 10.82
C GLU A 179 -3.38 16.63 10.09
N THR A 180 -3.19 15.55 9.33
CA THR A 180 -4.29 14.86 8.64
C THR A 180 -5.27 14.22 9.61
N THR A 181 -4.76 13.64 10.71
CA THR A 181 -5.60 13.09 11.78
C THR A 181 -6.44 14.18 12.45
N GLU A 182 -5.83 15.33 12.73
CA GLU A 182 -6.54 16.48 13.28
C GLU A 182 -7.64 16.99 12.34
N GLN A 183 -7.35 17.08 11.04
CA GLN A 183 -8.35 17.46 10.03
C GLN A 183 -9.48 16.43 9.95
N PHE A 184 -9.17 15.14 9.94
CA PHE A 184 -10.19 14.08 9.98
C PHE A 184 -11.10 14.23 11.22
N ASN A 185 -10.50 14.48 12.37
CA ASN A 185 -11.24 14.62 13.64
C ASN A 185 -12.04 15.93 13.73
N LYS A 186 -11.79 16.95 12.91
CA LYS A 186 -12.71 18.09 12.78
C LYS A 186 -14.05 17.67 12.18
N HIS A 187 -14.03 16.74 11.22
CA HIS A 187 -15.25 16.19 10.60
C HIS A 187 -15.91 15.09 11.45
N LYS A 188 -15.10 14.30 12.18
CA LYS A 188 -15.55 13.19 13.04
C LYS A 188 -14.74 13.15 14.33
N PRO A 189 -15.15 13.90 15.38
CA PRO A 189 -14.40 14.05 16.63
C PRO A 189 -14.03 12.71 17.29
N GLY A 190 -12.74 12.55 17.61
CA GLY A 190 -12.22 11.40 18.33
C GLY A 190 -12.26 10.07 17.57
N ARG A 191 -12.50 10.11 16.25
CA ARG A 191 -12.70 8.91 15.43
C ARG A 191 -11.41 8.33 14.90
N ALA A 192 -10.38 9.14 14.71
CA ALA A 192 -9.07 8.74 14.19
C ALA A 192 -7.96 9.02 15.20
N VAL A 193 -6.92 8.17 15.17
CA VAL A 193 -5.68 8.33 15.94
C VAL A 193 -4.47 8.38 15.02
N THR A 194 -3.44 9.11 15.43
CA THR A 194 -2.15 9.10 14.70
C THR A 194 -1.33 7.91 15.15
N VAL A 195 -0.73 7.20 14.18
CA VAL A 195 0.21 6.10 14.43
C VAL A 195 1.40 6.19 13.48
N LEU A 196 2.52 5.59 13.87
CA LEU A 196 3.71 5.51 13.02
C LEU A 196 3.49 4.57 11.82
N ASP A 197 4.31 4.77 10.79
CA ASP A 197 4.39 3.85 9.65
C ASP A 197 4.73 2.44 10.14
N PRO A 198 4.15 1.37 9.54
CA PRO A 198 4.40 -0.01 9.93
C PRO A 198 5.86 -0.43 9.99
N VAL A 199 6.76 0.21 9.25
CA VAL A 199 8.20 -0.10 9.28
C VAL A 199 8.80 0.03 10.69
N PHE A 200 8.18 0.82 11.56
CA PHE A 200 8.59 0.99 12.96
C PHE A 200 8.02 -0.07 13.91
N LEU A 201 7.12 -0.95 13.45
CA LEU A 201 6.59 -2.05 14.25
C LEU A 201 7.59 -3.17 14.45
N LEU A 202 8.50 -3.34 13.51
CA LEU A 202 9.58 -4.32 13.59
C LEU A 202 10.79 -3.70 14.28
N GLY A 203 11.38 -4.45 15.22
CA GLY A 203 12.61 -4.05 15.90
C GLY A 203 13.82 -4.02 14.95
N LYS A 204 14.89 -3.35 15.42
CA LYS A 204 16.15 -3.23 14.66
C LYS A 204 16.71 -4.60 14.28
N GLU A 205 16.59 -5.59 15.18
CA GLU A 205 17.12 -6.94 15.00
C GLU A 205 16.51 -7.62 13.75
N VAL A 206 15.20 -7.47 13.55
CA VAL A 206 14.51 -8.02 12.37
C VAL A 206 15.00 -7.37 11.08
N TRP A 207 15.20 -6.05 11.11
CA TRP A 207 15.73 -5.33 9.95
C TRP A 207 17.19 -5.65 9.67
N ASP A 208 18.02 -5.77 10.70
CA ASP A 208 19.44 -6.14 10.55
C ASP A 208 19.58 -7.54 9.94
N GLU A 209 18.78 -8.51 10.38
CA GLU A 209 18.74 -9.85 9.81
C GLU A 209 18.34 -9.80 8.32
N LYS A 210 17.32 -8.99 8.00
CA LYS A 210 16.77 -8.89 6.64
C LYS A 210 17.68 -8.17 5.67
N ILE A 211 18.30 -7.09 6.10
CA ILE A 211 19.22 -6.28 5.26
C ILE A 211 20.55 -6.99 5.08
N GLY A 212 20.98 -7.77 6.07
CA GLY A 212 22.29 -8.42 6.11
C GLY A 212 23.45 -7.42 6.17
N THR A 213 24.66 -7.94 6.23
CA THR A 213 25.88 -7.11 6.16
C THR A 213 26.17 -6.74 4.71
N ASN A 214 25.87 -5.52 4.33
CA ASN A 214 26.25 -5.02 3.01
C ASN A 214 27.72 -4.57 3.04
N LYS A 215 28.59 -5.25 2.29
CA LYS A 215 30.03 -4.94 2.16
C LYS A 215 30.32 -3.49 1.73
N TYR A 216 29.35 -2.76 1.18
CA TYR A 216 29.48 -1.35 0.81
C TYR A 216 29.29 -0.40 2.00
N ILE A 217 28.61 -0.84 3.09
CA ILE A 217 28.35 -0.01 4.29
C ILE A 217 29.57 0.05 5.19
N GLU A 218 30.42 -0.98 5.22
CA GLU A 218 31.58 -1.07 6.12
C GLU A 218 32.70 -0.07 5.81
N LYS A 219 32.70 0.59 4.65
CA LYS A 219 33.82 1.42 4.19
C LYS A 219 33.60 2.93 4.19
N ASN A 220 32.41 3.41 4.40
CA ASN A 220 32.08 4.83 4.28
C ASN A 220 31.20 5.33 5.42
N SER A 221 31.45 6.55 5.89
CA SER A 221 30.54 7.25 6.80
C SER A 221 29.36 7.78 5.98
N TYR A 222 28.14 7.47 6.40
CA TYR A 222 26.92 7.98 5.78
C TYR A 222 26.28 9.04 6.67
N ILE A 223 25.75 10.07 6.03
CA ILE A 223 24.78 10.98 6.65
C ILE A 223 23.41 10.45 6.18
N LEU A 224 22.59 10.05 7.14
CA LEU A 224 21.19 9.69 6.91
C LEU A 224 20.32 10.94 6.94
#